data_f05d370e05ee36aa184dbb5586667e35
#
_entry.id   f05d370e05ee36aa184dbb5586667e35
#
_cell.length_a   1.000
_cell.length_b   1.000
_cell.length_c   1.000
_cell.angle_alpha   90.00
_cell.angle_beta   90.00
_cell.angle_gamma   90.00
#
_symmetry.space_group_name_H-M   'P 1'
#
loop_
_entity.id
_entity.type
_entity.pdbx_description
1 polymer ?
#
loop_
_entity_poly.entity_id
_entity_poly.type
_entity_poly.pdbx_seq_one_letter_code
_entity_poly.pdbx_strand_id
1 'polypeptide(L)'
;YGEDEFRAAFKAQSSNLNVLVGATSSTQKVRLNLARAYEIASEFKELAVGGVCIAERHGKKGDEPQRMREKIAAGAKFFISQAIFDAQLARKFLEDCAAAKISEPIFLTFSTAGNAKTLEFIKWLGVSVPSSVEERLNLSSDYLASSCEIIKEIWCELKKFGDENGLNLSINIESVMAKRAEIEASLELTHKMREVL
;
A
#
# COMPACT_ATOMS: atom_id res chain seq x y z
N TYR A 1 20.72 -4.40 -8.11
CA TYR A 1 21.39 -3.20 -8.61
C TYR A 1 22.54 -2.84 -7.68
N GLY A 2 23.70 -2.39 -8.22
CA GLY A 2 24.72 -1.62 -7.52
C GLY A 2 24.36 -0.13 -7.55
N GLU A 3 25.19 0.72 -6.88
CA GLU A 3 24.90 2.16 -6.82
C GLU A 3 24.87 2.83 -8.20
N ASP A 4 25.81 2.51 -9.09
CA ASP A 4 25.87 3.12 -10.43
C ASP A 4 24.68 2.72 -11.31
N GLU A 5 24.28 1.43 -11.25
CA GLU A 5 23.09 0.94 -11.95
C GLU A 5 21.82 1.63 -11.45
N PHE A 6 21.73 1.83 -10.12
CA PHE A 6 20.60 2.51 -9.48
C PHE A 6 20.53 3.99 -9.90
N ARG A 7 21.67 4.71 -9.87
CA ARG A 7 21.76 6.10 -10.35
C ARG A 7 21.37 6.22 -11.82
N ALA A 8 21.85 5.31 -12.66
CA ALA A 8 21.50 5.30 -14.08
C ALA A 8 20.00 5.06 -14.29
N ALA A 9 19.40 4.13 -13.52
CA ALA A 9 17.96 3.87 -13.57
C ALA A 9 17.15 5.12 -13.15
N PHE A 10 17.56 5.83 -12.09
CA PHE A 10 16.89 7.07 -11.68
C PHE A 10 17.00 8.19 -12.70
N LYS A 11 18.16 8.37 -13.34
CA LYS A 11 18.33 9.35 -14.43
C LYS A 11 17.47 9.05 -15.65
N ALA A 12 17.17 7.78 -15.90
CA ALA A 12 16.34 7.35 -17.03
C ALA A 12 14.83 7.39 -16.73
N GLN A 13 14.42 7.74 -15.49
CA GLN A 13 12.99 7.77 -15.12
C GLN A 13 12.27 8.91 -15.82
N SER A 14 11.09 8.59 -16.36
CA SER A 14 10.14 9.56 -16.89
C SER A 14 9.11 10.02 -15.89
N SER A 15 8.98 9.31 -14.75
CA SER A 15 8.03 9.62 -13.67
C SER A 15 8.72 10.38 -12.55
N ASN A 16 8.06 11.42 -12.05
CA ASN A 16 8.52 12.16 -10.87
C ASN A 16 8.17 11.47 -9.54
N LEU A 17 7.38 10.38 -9.57
CA LEU A 17 6.99 9.60 -8.40
C LEU A 17 7.58 8.20 -8.49
N ASN A 18 8.34 7.81 -7.47
CA ASN A 18 8.99 6.50 -7.40
C ASN A 18 8.80 5.88 -6.03
N VAL A 19 8.60 4.56 -5.97
CA VAL A 19 8.50 3.81 -4.72
C VAL A 19 9.68 2.87 -4.59
N LEU A 20 10.42 2.98 -3.49
CA LEU A 20 11.51 2.06 -3.18
C LEU A 20 10.96 0.88 -2.38
N VAL A 21 11.13 -0.31 -2.96
CA VAL A 21 10.75 -1.57 -2.34
C VAL A 21 12.01 -2.28 -1.87
N GLY A 22 12.04 -2.66 -0.60
CA GLY A 22 13.14 -3.43 -0.01
C GLY A 22 13.15 -4.88 -0.47
N ALA A 23 14.11 -5.66 0.06
CA ALA A 23 14.16 -7.11 -0.18
C ALA A 23 12.87 -7.81 0.26
N THR A 24 12.43 -8.77 -0.54
CA THR A 24 11.22 -9.56 -0.25
C THR A 24 11.42 -10.55 0.90
N SER A 25 12.67 -10.94 1.17
CA SER A 25 13.03 -11.82 2.27
C SER A 25 14.40 -11.46 2.86
N SER A 26 14.64 -11.87 4.10
CA SER A 26 15.95 -11.72 4.78
C SER A 26 17.07 -12.53 4.14
N THR A 27 16.74 -13.52 3.32
CA THR A 27 17.70 -14.37 2.61
C THR A 27 18.12 -13.79 1.26
N GLN A 28 17.38 -12.78 0.76
CA GLN A 28 17.71 -12.14 -0.50
C GLN A 28 18.98 -11.28 -0.35
N LYS A 29 20.03 -11.65 -1.09
CA LYS A 29 21.24 -10.82 -1.16
C LYS A 29 20.96 -9.58 -1.98
N VAL A 30 21.08 -8.42 -1.36
CA VAL A 30 20.96 -7.12 -2.02
C VAL A 30 22.34 -6.46 -2.09
N ARG A 31 22.69 -5.88 -3.25
CA ARG A 31 23.93 -5.13 -3.44
C ARG A 31 23.81 -3.71 -2.89
N LEU A 32 22.59 -3.16 -2.91
CA LEU A 32 22.28 -1.84 -2.40
C LEU A 32 21.19 -1.98 -1.34
N ASN A 33 21.47 -1.59 -0.10
CA ASN A 33 20.46 -1.58 0.95
C ASN A 33 19.52 -0.39 0.79
N LEU A 34 18.34 -0.49 1.42
CA LEU A 34 17.28 0.47 1.24
C LEU A 34 17.64 1.88 1.75
N ALA A 35 18.35 1.99 2.87
CA ALA A 35 18.80 3.29 3.40
C ALA A 35 19.72 4.00 2.40
N ARG A 36 20.70 3.30 1.87
CA ARG A 36 21.59 3.84 0.85
C ARG A 36 20.87 4.20 -0.45
N ALA A 37 19.84 3.40 -0.83
CA ALA A 37 18.99 3.72 -1.99
C ALA A 37 18.25 5.05 -1.80
N TYR A 38 17.71 5.33 -0.60
CA TYR A 38 17.09 6.63 -0.29
C TYR A 38 18.10 7.78 -0.34
N GLU A 39 19.31 7.59 0.23
CA GLU A 39 20.36 8.61 0.16
C GLU A 39 20.68 8.99 -1.29
N ILE A 40 20.89 7.99 -2.16
CA ILE A 40 21.15 8.23 -3.59
C ILE A 40 19.94 8.89 -4.24
N ALA A 41 18.73 8.44 -3.96
CA ALA A 41 17.52 9.02 -4.52
C ALA A 41 17.34 10.50 -4.12
N SER A 42 17.79 10.91 -2.93
CA SER A 42 17.75 12.30 -2.46
C SER A 42 18.64 13.26 -3.26
N GLU A 43 19.57 12.75 -4.07
CA GLU A 43 20.39 13.56 -5.00
C GLU A 43 19.55 14.09 -6.18
N PHE A 44 18.41 13.45 -6.48
CA PHE A 44 17.49 13.78 -7.57
C PHE A 44 16.30 14.59 -7.01
N LYS A 45 16.50 15.89 -6.84
CA LYS A 45 15.54 16.78 -6.16
C LYS A 45 14.18 16.91 -6.86
N GLU A 46 14.14 16.64 -8.15
CA GLU A 46 12.94 16.63 -8.99
C GLU A 46 12.05 15.39 -8.77
N LEU A 47 12.59 14.36 -8.12
CA LEU A 47 11.87 13.12 -7.88
C LEU A 47 11.33 13.05 -6.45
N ALA A 48 10.06 12.71 -6.31
CA ALA A 48 9.49 12.32 -5.04
C ALA A 48 9.62 10.80 -4.86
N VAL A 49 10.28 10.39 -3.79
CA VAL A 49 10.53 8.98 -3.50
C VAL A 49 9.72 8.56 -2.30
N GLY A 50 8.89 7.53 -2.48
CA GLY A 50 8.08 6.92 -1.44
C GLY A 50 8.63 5.58 -0.98
N GLY A 51 7.99 5.05 0.05
CA GLY A 51 8.27 3.74 0.62
C GLY A 51 7.01 2.89 0.74
N VAL A 52 7.21 1.62 1.02
CA VAL A 52 6.12 0.69 1.35
C VAL A 52 5.93 0.64 2.86
N CYS A 53 4.67 0.62 3.31
CA CYS A 53 4.28 0.29 4.68
C CYS A 53 3.34 -0.92 4.69
N ILE A 54 3.44 -1.78 5.69
CA ILE A 54 2.72 -3.06 5.73
C ILE A 54 2.13 -3.28 7.12
N ALA A 55 0.81 -3.10 7.24
CA ALA A 55 0.09 -3.25 8.50
C ALA A 55 0.27 -4.65 9.13
N GLU A 56 0.32 -5.71 8.32
CA GLU A 56 0.51 -7.09 8.77
C GLU A 56 1.86 -7.36 9.45
N ARG A 57 2.84 -6.48 9.24
CA ARG A 57 4.16 -6.57 9.91
C ARG A 57 4.16 -5.90 11.28
N HIS A 58 3.26 -4.93 11.49
CA HIS A 58 3.20 -4.18 12.73
C HIS A 58 2.85 -5.11 13.91
N GLY A 59 3.59 -5.01 15.00
CA GLY A 59 3.47 -5.88 16.16
C GLY A 59 4.02 -7.32 15.98
N LYS A 60 4.02 -7.87 14.77
CA LYS A 60 4.52 -9.23 14.49
C LYS A 60 6.00 -9.27 14.13
N LYS A 61 6.46 -8.30 13.35
CA LYS A 61 7.85 -8.22 12.83
C LYS A 61 8.54 -6.91 13.20
N GLY A 62 8.03 -6.23 14.23
CA GLY A 62 8.54 -4.96 14.76
C GLY A 62 7.56 -3.82 14.60
N ASP A 63 8.04 -2.60 14.77
CA ASP A 63 7.28 -1.37 14.72
C ASP A 63 7.30 -0.78 13.31
N GLU A 64 6.20 -0.87 12.58
CA GLU A 64 6.14 -0.36 11.21
C GLU A 64 6.11 1.18 11.17
N PRO A 65 5.38 1.93 12.05
CA PRO A 65 5.52 3.37 12.16
C PRO A 65 6.95 3.84 12.44
N GLN A 66 7.73 3.12 13.26
CA GLN A 66 9.14 3.44 13.48
C GLN A 66 9.95 3.27 12.19
N ARG A 67 9.73 2.19 11.42
CA ARG A 67 10.37 1.99 10.11
C ARG A 67 9.99 3.08 9.10
N MET A 68 8.74 3.57 9.16
CA MET A 68 8.33 4.70 8.35
C MET A 68 9.11 5.96 8.72
N ARG A 69 9.27 6.27 10.01
CA ARG A 69 10.11 7.40 10.46
C ARG A 69 11.57 7.29 9.99
N GLU A 70 12.15 6.10 10.03
CA GLU A 70 13.50 5.86 9.52
C GLU A 70 13.59 6.14 8.00
N LYS A 71 12.58 5.71 7.23
CA LYS A 71 12.49 6.02 5.80
C LYS A 71 12.29 7.51 5.53
N ILE A 72 11.47 8.20 6.34
CA ILE A 72 11.28 9.65 6.27
C ILE A 72 12.60 10.36 6.53
N ALA A 73 13.32 9.99 7.58
CA ALA A 73 14.65 10.53 7.89
C ALA A 73 15.66 10.30 6.74
N ALA A 74 15.52 9.19 6.00
CA ALA A 74 16.32 8.89 4.82
C ALA A 74 15.81 9.56 3.53
N GLY A 75 14.68 10.29 3.55
CA GLY A 75 14.19 11.08 2.42
C GLY A 75 12.87 10.62 1.80
N ALA A 76 12.19 9.62 2.35
CA ALA A 76 10.86 9.22 1.89
C ALA A 76 9.85 10.38 2.07
N LYS A 77 9.02 10.61 1.04
CA LYS A 77 8.03 11.70 0.98
C LYS A 77 6.59 11.21 1.04
N PHE A 78 6.35 9.93 0.85
CA PHE A 78 5.03 9.29 0.91
C PHE A 78 5.17 7.80 1.12
N PHE A 79 4.06 7.13 1.42
CA PHE A 79 4.00 5.68 1.59
C PHE A 79 2.87 5.08 0.76
N ILE A 80 3.07 3.85 0.30
CA ILE A 80 2.03 3.01 -0.29
C ILE A 80 1.90 1.76 0.59
N SER A 81 0.67 1.43 1.01
CA SER A 81 0.44 0.24 1.82
C SER A 81 0.42 -1.05 0.99
N GLN A 82 0.55 -2.20 1.67
CA GLN A 82 0.05 -3.47 1.14
C GLN A 82 -1.46 -3.37 0.92
N ALA A 83 -2.04 -4.25 0.07
CA ALA A 83 -3.49 -4.31 -0.12
C ALA A 83 -4.23 -4.57 1.21
N ILE A 84 -5.37 -3.90 1.42
CA ILE A 84 -6.13 -3.93 2.66
C ILE A 84 -7.47 -4.63 2.43
N PHE A 85 -7.73 -5.68 3.24
CA PHE A 85 -9.02 -6.34 3.39
C PHE A 85 -9.45 -6.41 4.85
N ASP A 86 -8.54 -6.14 5.77
CA ASP A 86 -8.76 -6.14 7.22
C ASP A 86 -8.76 -4.71 7.75
N ALA A 87 -9.97 -4.13 7.86
CA ALA A 87 -10.16 -2.77 8.34
C ALA A 87 -9.64 -2.59 9.77
N GLN A 88 -9.83 -3.58 10.66
CA GLN A 88 -9.41 -3.48 12.04
C GLN A 88 -7.89 -3.47 12.18
N LEU A 89 -7.21 -4.35 11.44
CA LEU A 89 -5.75 -4.38 11.40
C LEU A 89 -5.18 -3.07 10.85
N ALA A 90 -5.75 -2.58 9.73
CA ALA A 90 -5.34 -1.32 9.14
C ALA A 90 -5.58 -0.13 10.08
N ARG A 91 -6.74 -0.08 10.75
CA ARG A 91 -7.07 0.96 11.73
C ARG A 91 -6.06 0.97 12.88
N LYS A 92 -5.75 -0.20 13.46
CA LYS A 92 -4.77 -0.31 14.56
C LYS A 92 -3.39 0.22 14.12
N PHE A 93 -2.95 -0.14 12.92
CA PHE A 93 -1.73 0.40 12.34
C PHE A 93 -1.77 1.93 12.17
N LEU A 94 -2.89 2.48 11.70
CA LEU A 94 -3.07 3.93 11.53
C LEU A 94 -3.15 4.68 12.89
N GLU A 95 -3.71 4.07 13.93
CA GLU A 95 -3.68 4.61 15.30
C GLU A 95 -2.22 4.83 15.75
N ASP A 96 -1.36 3.84 15.53
CA ASP A 96 0.04 3.92 15.90
C ASP A 96 0.84 4.86 14.97
N CYS A 97 0.44 5.02 13.70
CA CYS A 97 0.97 6.06 12.81
C CYS A 97 0.63 7.48 13.31
N ALA A 98 -0.60 7.70 13.76
CA ALA A 98 -1.03 8.98 14.33
C ALA A 98 -0.27 9.29 15.63
N ALA A 99 -0.14 8.30 16.53
CA ALA A 99 0.65 8.42 17.75
C ALA A 99 2.13 8.72 17.45
N ALA A 100 2.69 8.14 16.38
CA ALA A 100 4.03 8.38 15.90
C ALA A 100 4.19 9.71 15.14
N LYS A 101 3.10 10.47 14.94
CA LYS A 101 3.05 11.75 14.22
C LYS A 101 3.57 11.64 12.78
N ILE A 102 3.19 10.58 12.08
CA ILE A 102 3.47 10.45 10.65
C ILE A 102 2.60 11.48 9.91
N SER A 103 3.23 12.43 9.21
CA SER A 103 2.58 13.51 8.47
C SER A 103 2.61 13.32 6.96
N GLU A 104 3.49 12.46 6.50
CA GLU A 104 3.65 12.14 5.08
C GLU A 104 2.42 11.41 4.54
N PRO A 105 2.02 11.66 3.28
CA PRO A 105 0.90 10.99 2.66
C PRO A 105 1.03 9.46 2.71
N ILE A 106 -0.05 8.79 3.11
CA ILE A 106 -0.17 7.33 3.09
C ILE A 106 -1.26 6.94 2.09
N PHE A 107 -0.85 6.32 1.00
CA PHE A 107 -1.77 5.74 0.01
C PHE A 107 -2.18 4.35 0.48
N LEU A 108 -3.42 4.21 0.94
CA LEU A 108 -3.99 2.92 1.30
C LEU A 108 -4.33 2.16 0.04
N THR A 109 -3.72 1.01 -0.13
CA THR A 109 -3.90 0.19 -1.34
C THR A 109 -5.08 -0.76 -1.16
N PHE A 110 -5.92 -0.83 -2.18
CA PHE A 110 -7.01 -1.78 -2.30
C PHE A 110 -6.89 -2.54 -3.61
N SER A 111 -7.30 -3.80 -3.59
CA SER A 111 -7.29 -4.64 -4.77
C SER A 111 -8.61 -5.35 -4.93
N THR A 112 -9.20 -5.26 -6.13
CA THR A 112 -10.44 -5.99 -6.41
C THR A 112 -10.16 -7.50 -6.52
N ALA A 113 -11.09 -8.31 -6.01
CA ALA A 113 -11.07 -9.76 -6.14
C ALA A 113 -12.27 -10.20 -7.00
N GLY A 114 -12.01 -10.74 -8.18
CA GLY A 114 -13.05 -11.16 -9.10
C GLY A 114 -13.62 -12.57 -8.83
N ASN A 115 -12.94 -13.36 -8.00
CA ASN A 115 -13.33 -14.70 -7.59
C ASN A 115 -12.46 -15.22 -6.44
N ALA A 116 -12.83 -16.40 -5.89
CA ALA A 116 -12.10 -17.01 -4.78
C ALA A 116 -10.62 -17.30 -5.10
N LYS A 117 -10.25 -17.64 -6.35
CA LYS A 117 -8.84 -17.86 -6.72
C LYS A 117 -8.01 -16.59 -6.66
N THR A 118 -8.59 -15.45 -7.04
CA THR A 118 -7.94 -14.14 -6.89
C THR A 118 -7.75 -13.82 -5.40
N LEU A 119 -8.75 -14.08 -4.56
CA LEU A 119 -8.64 -13.87 -3.12
C LEU A 119 -7.57 -14.77 -2.48
N GLU A 120 -7.50 -16.05 -2.86
CA GLU A 120 -6.45 -16.97 -2.40
C GLU A 120 -5.05 -16.48 -2.79
N PHE A 121 -4.89 -15.94 -3.98
CA PHE A 121 -3.62 -15.33 -4.40
C PHE A 121 -3.27 -14.12 -3.55
N ILE A 122 -4.24 -13.25 -3.24
CA ILE A 122 -4.07 -12.10 -2.34
C ILE A 122 -3.62 -12.56 -0.94
N LYS A 123 -4.26 -13.60 -0.40
CA LYS A 123 -3.87 -14.22 0.88
C LYS A 123 -2.45 -14.81 0.82
N TRP A 124 -2.10 -15.44 -0.28
CA TRP A 124 -0.75 -15.98 -0.50
C TRP A 124 0.33 -14.89 -0.51
N LEU A 125 0.01 -13.68 -0.98
CA LEU A 125 0.89 -12.51 -0.89
C LEU A 125 1.08 -11.99 0.56
N GLY A 126 0.38 -12.58 1.54
CA GLY A 126 0.49 -12.24 2.96
C GLY A 126 -0.49 -11.17 3.43
N VAL A 127 -1.50 -10.85 2.62
CA VAL A 127 -2.58 -9.93 2.99
C VAL A 127 -3.52 -10.60 3.98
N SER A 128 -3.86 -9.90 5.07
CA SER A 128 -4.85 -10.35 6.04
C SER A 128 -6.25 -10.19 5.45
N VAL A 129 -7.00 -11.31 5.41
CA VAL A 129 -8.40 -11.33 4.97
C VAL A 129 -9.22 -11.95 6.10
N PRO A 130 -10.06 -11.18 6.82
CA PRO A 130 -10.94 -11.72 7.86
C PRO A 130 -11.92 -12.76 7.30
N SER A 131 -12.27 -13.77 8.10
CA SER A 131 -13.24 -14.80 7.71
C SER A 131 -14.59 -14.21 7.32
N SER A 132 -15.04 -13.16 8.00
CA SER A 132 -16.28 -12.46 7.67
C SER A 132 -16.28 -11.82 6.29
N VAL A 133 -15.14 -11.29 5.84
CA VAL A 133 -14.95 -10.75 4.49
C VAL A 133 -14.99 -11.88 3.46
N GLU A 134 -14.27 -12.97 3.73
CA GLU A 134 -14.24 -14.14 2.85
C GLU A 134 -15.62 -14.79 2.71
N GLU A 135 -16.34 -14.97 3.82
CA GLU A 135 -17.71 -15.49 3.83
C GLU A 135 -18.66 -14.60 3.03
N ARG A 136 -18.61 -13.27 3.24
CA ARG A 136 -19.42 -12.32 2.48
C ARG A 136 -19.16 -12.41 0.98
N LEU A 137 -17.90 -12.51 0.57
CA LEU A 137 -17.53 -12.69 -0.83
C LEU A 137 -18.05 -14.01 -1.41
N ASN A 138 -17.90 -15.12 -0.67
CA ASN A 138 -18.30 -16.45 -1.11
C ASN A 138 -19.82 -16.63 -1.18
N LEU A 139 -20.60 -15.90 -0.39
CA LEU A 139 -22.07 -15.91 -0.41
C LEU A 139 -22.63 -14.97 -1.48
N SER A 140 -21.83 -14.11 -2.09
CA SER A 140 -22.29 -13.16 -3.10
C SER A 140 -22.54 -13.84 -4.44
N SER A 141 -23.63 -13.46 -5.12
CA SER A 141 -23.90 -13.83 -6.51
C SER A 141 -22.99 -13.11 -7.51
N ASP A 142 -22.43 -11.95 -7.11
CA ASP A 142 -21.42 -11.17 -7.86
C ASP A 142 -20.23 -10.87 -6.97
N TYR A 143 -19.25 -11.73 -7.08
CA TYR A 143 -18.03 -11.67 -6.25
C TYR A 143 -17.26 -10.36 -6.44
N LEU A 144 -17.15 -9.90 -7.70
CA LEU A 144 -16.41 -8.69 -8.04
C LEU A 144 -17.10 -7.43 -7.53
N ALA A 145 -18.41 -7.31 -7.74
CA ALA A 145 -19.20 -6.21 -7.21
C ALA A 145 -19.15 -6.17 -5.68
N SER A 146 -19.29 -7.32 -5.01
CA SER A 146 -19.18 -7.42 -3.56
C SER A 146 -17.78 -7.00 -3.05
N SER A 147 -16.72 -7.37 -3.77
CA SER A 147 -15.36 -6.92 -3.47
C SER A 147 -15.23 -5.39 -3.56
N CYS A 148 -15.81 -4.77 -4.58
CA CYS A 148 -15.81 -3.30 -4.71
C CYS A 148 -16.58 -2.61 -3.58
N GLU A 149 -17.71 -3.16 -3.13
CA GLU A 149 -18.47 -2.59 -2.00
C GLU A 149 -17.70 -2.71 -0.70
N ILE A 150 -17.05 -3.85 -0.44
CA ILE A 150 -16.19 -4.03 0.76
C ILE A 150 -15.05 -2.99 0.75
N ILE A 151 -14.40 -2.77 -0.38
CA ILE A 151 -13.34 -1.76 -0.51
C ILE A 151 -13.86 -0.36 -0.15
N LYS A 152 -15.03 0.02 -0.65
CA LYS A 152 -15.66 1.32 -0.33
C LYS A 152 -15.91 1.47 1.17
N GLU A 153 -16.50 0.44 1.78
CA GLU A 153 -16.80 0.45 3.20
C GLU A 153 -15.53 0.64 4.04
N ILE A 154 -14.50 -0.15 3.76
CA ILE A 154 -13.20 -0.06 4.46
C ILE A 154 -12.57 1.32 4.24
N TRP A 155 -12.55 1.81 3.00
CA TRP A 155 -12.00 3.15 2.70
C TRP A 155 -12.72 4.24 3.47
N CYS A 156 -14.07 4.27 3.43
CA CYS A 156 -14.84 5.29 4.13
C CYS A 156 -14.57 5.31 5.63
N GLU A 157 -14.45 4.12 6.26
CA GLU A 157 -14.11 3.98 7.67
C GLU A 157 -12.71 4.53 7.96
N LEU A 158 -11.69 4.08 7.20
CA LEU A 158 -10.31 4.46 7.44
C LEU A 158 -10.04 5.93 7.09
N LYS A 159 -10.68 6.46 6.05
CA LYS A 159 -10.56 7.88 5.67
C LYS A 159 -11.11 8.78 6.76
N LYS A 160 -12.33 8.47 7.26
CA LYS A 160 -12.92 9.20 8.37
C LYS A 160 -12.01 9.19 9.60
N PHE A 161 -11.49 8.02 9.96
CA PHE A 161 -10.54 7.90 11.06
C PHE A 161 -9.29 8.76 10.83
N GLY A 162 -8.72 8.72 9.62
CA GLY A 162 -7.54 9.50 9.28
C GLY A 162 -7.77 11.00 9.41
N ASP A 163 -8.90 11.51 8.92
CA ASP A 163 -9.27 12.93 9.01
C ASP A 163 -9.43 13.38 10.47
N GLU A 164 -10.07 12.55 11.30
CA GLU A 164 -10.25 12.83 12.73
C GLU A 164 -8.94 12.81 13.53
N ASN A 165 -7.90 12.12 13.03
CA ASN A 165 -6.62 11.95 13.71
C ASN A 165 -5.43 12.64 13.02
N GLY A 166 -5.70 13.49 12.03
CA GLY A 166 -4.69 14.31 11.35
C GLY A 166 -3.73 13.54 10.46
N LEU A 167 -4.13 12.35 9.97
CA LEU A 167 -3.37 11.58 8.99
C LEU A 167 -3.71 12.05 7.56
N ASN A 168 -2.70 12.16 6.72
CA ASN A 168 -2.86 12.45 5.30
C ASN A 168 -3.08 11.14 4.52
N LEU A 169 -4.34 10.67 4.43
CA LEU A 169 -4.70 9.43 3.75
C LEU A 169 -5.19 9.69 2.33
N SER A 170 -4.65 8.93 1.41
CA SER A 170 -5.07 8.84 0.01
C SER A 170 -5.34 7.39 -0.37
N ILE A 171 -6.03 7.18 -1.49
CA ILE A 171 -6.37 5.84 -1.99
C ILE A 171 -5.50 5.44 -3.18
N ASN A 172 -5.07 4.18 -3.20
CA ASN A 172 -4.49 3.50 -4.36
C ASN A 172 -5.35 2.27 -4.67
N ILE A 173 -5.80 2.12 -5.91
CA ILE A 173 -6.57 0.96 -6.36
C ILE A 173 -5.79 0.26 -7.46
N GLU A 174 -5.55 -1.03 -7.29
CA GLU A 174 -4.81 -1.85 -8.24
C GLU A 174 -5.52 -3.18 -8.50
N SER A 175 -5.23 -3.81 -9.62
CA SER A 175 -5.64 -5.17 -9.92
C SER A 175 -4.43 -6.09 -9.81
N VAL A 176 -4.48 -7.10 -8.94
CA VAL A 176 -3.41 -8.10 -8.80
C VAL A 176 -3.42 -9.13 -9.93
N MET A 177 -4.51 -9.20 -10.70
CA MET A 177 -4.66 -10.12 -11.82
C MET A 177 -4.87 -9.36 -13.12
N ALA A 178 -4.19 -9.78 -14.19
CA ALA A 178 -4.34 -9.19 -15.52
C ALA A 178 -5.64 -9.67 -16.23
N LYS A 179 -6.78 -9.66 -15.51
CA LYS A 179 -8.10 -10.00 -16.04
C LYS A 179 -8.86 -8.73 -16.35
N ARG A 180 -9.37 -8.64 -17.56
CA ARG A 180 -10.07 -7.45 -18.08
C ARG A 180 -11.17 -6.95 -17.13
N ALA A 181 -12.03 -7.83 -16.65
CA ALA A 181 -13.13 -7.46 -15.76
C ALA A 181 -12.63 -6.85 -14.42
N GLU A 182 -11.55 -7.41 -13.82
CA GLU A 182 -10.98 -6.89 -12.58
C GLU A 182 -10.28 -5.53 -12.82
N ILE A 183 -9.63 -5.35 -13.97
CA ILE A 183 -9.00 -4.08 -14.36
C ILE A 183 -10.08 -3.01 -14.57
N GLU A 184 -11.12 -3.32 -15.34
CA GLU A 184 -12.24 -2.40 -15.61
C GLU A 184 -12.95 -1.99 -14.30
N ALA A 185 -13.22 -2.95 -13.41
CA ALA A 185 -13.80 -2.68 -12.09
C ALA A 185 -12.89 -1.81 -11.21
N SER A 186 -11.57 -2.03 -11.23
CA SER A 186 -10.60 -1.20 -10.49
C SER A 186 -10.58 0.24 -11.02
N LEU A 187 -10.65 0.44 -12.33
CA LEU A 187 -10.73 1.78 -12.95
C LEU A 187 -12.05 2.48 -12.59
N GLU A 188 -13.18 1.78 -12.72
CA GLU A 188 -14.49 2.32 -12.35
C GLU A 188 -14.55 2.69 -10.86
N LEU A 189 -14.03 1.81 -10.00
CA LEU A 189 -13.96 2.08 -8.57
C LEU A 189 -13.09 3.31 -8.29
N THR A 190 -11.96 3.47 -8.97
CA THR A 190 -11.09 4.64 -8.84
C THR A 190 -11.84 5.92 -9.19
N HIS A 191 -12.62 5.93 -10.27
CA HIS A 191 -13.44 7.09 -10.65
C HIS A 191 -14.48 7.42 -9.59
N LYS A 192 -15.24 6.43 -9.13
CA LYS A 192 -16.27 6.62 -8.08
C LYS A 192 -15.68 7.12 -6.76
N MET A 193 -14.50 6.62 -6.37
CA MET A 193 -13.86 7.04 -5.12
C MET A 193 -13.29 8.46 -5.17
N ARG A 194 -12.95 8.97 -6.36
CA ARG A 194 -12.52 10.37 -6.54
C ARG A 194 -13.65 11.38 -6.31
N GLU A 195 -14.90 10.98 -6.50
CA GLU A 195 -16.08 11.83 -6.27
C GLU A 195 -16.45 11.92 -4.77
N VAL A 196 -15.87 11.04 -3.95
CA VAL A 196 -16.13 10.95 -2.49
C VAL A 196 -14.98 11.58 -1.68
N LEU A 197 -13.89 11.97 -2.31
CA LEU A 197 -12.74 12.68 -1.71
C LEU A 197 -12.97 14.17 -1.62
#